data_0c2e9378b5cccf7682ea74e6ebef4f55
#
_entry.id   0c2e9378b5cccf7682ea74e6ebef4f55
#
_cell.length_a   1.000
_cell.length_b   1.000
_cell.length_c   1.000
_cell.angle_alpha   90.00
_cell.angle_beta   90.00
_cell.angle_gamma   90.00
#
_symmetry.space_group_name_H-M   'P 1'
#
loop_
_entity.id
_entity.type
_entity.pdbx_description
1 polymer ?
#
loop_
_entity_poly.entity_id
_entity_poly.type
_entity_poly.pdbx_seq_one_letter_code
_entity_poly.pdbx_strand_id
1 'polypeptide(L)'
;MNYKETLNFLYESAPMFQQVGKSAYKEGLSNTLELDEHFNHPHRKFKTIHVAGTNGKGSCSHTLAAILQSAGYKVGLYTSPHLIDFRERIRVNGEQISEEYVIKFVEEERSFFEPILPSFFELTTALAFKYFAEQKVDVAVIEVGLGGRLDCTNIIRPDLSIITNISFDHTQFLGKELALIAAEKAGIMKTGVPVVIGETTEETKPVFNLKAAEVKAPIFFAEEEQLLWRWEMNNRGCWHYFTADYPKLKGELGGLCQIKNTNTILLALRILKKAGYNIPPKAVERGFGNVCELTGLMGRWQRLGAAPTIVCDTGHNTGGISYIADQLSRQKYKKLHIVLGMVNDKDINGVLALLPKDAEYYFTKASVKRALHEVDLKFLASKAGLHGNTYPDVPKAFEAAKENATEKDFIFVGGSSFIVADLLTYLKDKK
;
A
#
# COMPACT_ATOMS: atom_id res chain seq x y z
N MET A 1 -7.25 11.97 -27.49
CA MET A 1 -7.45 10.56 -27.05
C MET A 1 -8.57 10.53 -26.04
N ASN A 2 -9.37 9.42 -25.91
CA ASN A 2 -10.22 9.23 -24.74
C ASN A 2 -9.40 8.62 -23.58
N TYR A 3 -9.97 8.59 -22.37
CA TYR A 3 -9.25 8.10 -21.18
C TYR A 3 -8.74 6.66 -21.31
N LYS A 4 -9.55 5.77 -21.87
CA LYS A 4 -9.17 4.37 -22.09
C LYS A 4 -8.01 4.23 -23.07
N GLU A 5 -8.02 5.00 -24.16
CA GLU A 5 -6.93 5.05 -25.13
C GLU A 5 -5.64 5.61 -24.49
N THR A 6 -5.78 6.64 -23.65
CA THR A 6 -4.66 7.23 -22.90
C THR A 6 -4.03 6.22 -21.93
N LEU A 7 -4.85 5.47 -21.19
CA LEU A 7 -4.33 4.41 -20.30
C LEU A 7 -3.65 3.29 -21.09
N ASN A 8 -4.25 2.84 -22.20
CA ASN A 8 -3.64 1.83 -23.04
C ASN A 8 -2.27 2.31 -23.56
N PHE A 9 -2.21 3.56 -24.02
CA PHE A 9 -0.94 4.16 -24.45
C PHE A 9 0.11 4.16 -23.31
N LEU A 10 -0.26 4.58 -22.09
CA LEU A 10 0.65 4.56 -20.95
C LEU A 10 1.13 3.15 -20.60
N TYR A 11 0.25 2.14 -20.70
CA TYR A 11 0.59 0.75 -20.39
C TYR A 11 1.44 0.07 -21.48
N GLU A 12 1.27 0.43 -22.74
CA GLU A 12 2.01 -0.13 -23.89
C GLU A 12 3.34 0.56 -24.10
N SER A 13 3.37 1.90 -24.03
CA SER A 13 4.58 2.71 -24.23
C SER A 13 5.57 2.61 -23.08
N ALA A 14 5.06 2.36 -21.88
CA ALA A 14 5.83 2.28 -20.65
C ALA A 14 5.41 1.02 -19.85
N PRO A 15 6.03 -0.16 -20.12
CA PRO A 15 5.61 -1.41 -19.48
C PRO A 15 5.45 -1.30 -17.97
N MET A 16 4.26 -1.65 -17.47
CA MET A 16 3.95 -1.54 -16.07
C MET A 16 4.41 -2.79 -15.32
N PHE A 17 5.21 -2.61 -14.25
CA PHE A 17 5.71 -3.70 -13.41
C PHE A 17 4.59 -4.65 -12.92
N GLN A 18 3.43 -4.12 -12.59
CA GLN A 18 2.27 -4.90 -12.18
C GLN A 18 1.81 -5.92 -13.22
N GLN A 19 1.95 -5.60 -14.52
CA GLN A 19 1.50 -6.48 -15.62
C GLN A 19 2.58 -7.43 -16.10
N VAL A 20 3.82 -6.95 -16.24
CA VAL A 20 4.91 -7.69 -16.91
C VAL A 20 6.07 -8.06 -15.97
N GLY A 21 6.04 -7.64 -14.71
CA GLY A 21 7.05 -8.00 -13.70
C GLY A 21 8.43 -7.39 -13.99
N LYS A 22 9.49 -8.19 -13.86
CA LYS A 22 10.89 -7.75 -13.89
C LYS A 22 11.30 -6.98 -15.15
N SER A 23 10.72 -7.28 -16.30
CA SER A 23 11.06 -6.63 -17.57
C SER A 23 10.71 -5.13 -17.64
N ALA A 24 9.84 -4.65 -16.76
CA ALA A 24 9.48 -3.23 -16.67
C ALA A 24 10.42 -2.41 -15.78
N TYR A 25 11.33 -3.06 -15.03
CA TYR A 25 12.22 -2.34 -14.11
C TYR A 25 13.39 -1.72 -14.89
N LYS A 26 13.57 -0.41 -14.74
CA LYS A 26 14.74 0.33 -15.22
C LYS A 26 15.57 0.77 -14.01
N GLU A 27 16.84 0.46 -14.02
CA GLU A 27 17.75 0.83 -12.94
C GLU A 27 18.23 2.29 -13.13
N GLY A 28 18.20 3.05 -12.04
CA GLY A 28 18.67 4.43 -12.02
C GLY A 28 17.56 5.48 -12.01
N LEU A 29 17.95 6.75 -11.91
CA LEU A 29 17.03 7.89 -11.81
C LEU A 29 17.19 8.88 -13.00
N SER A 30 17.93 8.51 -14.04
CA SER A 30 18.22 9.42 -15.16
C SER A 30 16.96 9.98 -15.82
N ASN A 31 16.04 9.10 -16.25
CA ASN A 31 14.76 9.54 -16.84
C ASN A 31 13.90 10.33 -15.85
N THR A 32 13.90 9.93 -14.57
CA THR A 32 13.17 10.67 -13.52
C THR A 32 13.69 12.09 -13.36
N LEU A 33 15.01 12.27 -13.38
CA LEU A 33 15.64 13.60 -13.26
C LEU A 33 15.41 14.44 -14.53
N GLU A 34 15.43 13.83 -15.70
CA GLU A 34 15.13 14.51 -16.97
C GLU A 34 13.67 14.99 -17.03
N LEU A 35 12.72 14.14 -16.62
CA LEU A 35 11.31 14.52 -16.45
C LEU A 35 11.12 15.64 -15.40
N ASP A 36 11.82 15.55 -14.28
CA ASP A 36 11.75 16.56 -13.21
C ASP A 36 12.27 17.92 -13.68
N GLU A 37 13.37 17.94 -14.43
CA GLU A 37 13.93 19.17 -15.03
C GLU A 37 12.96 19.76 -16.05
N HIS A 38 12.41 18.94 -16.96
CA HIS A 38 11.45 19.38 -17.96
C HIS A 38 10.23 20.06 -17.33
N PHE A 39 9.72 19.53 -16.22
CA PHE A 39 8.61 20.14 -15.48
C PHE A 39 9.02 21.21 -14.48
N ASN A 40 10.26 21.68 -14.52
CA ASN A 40 10.80 22.74 -13.66
C ASN A 40 10.68 22.39 -12.16
N HIS A 41 11.15 21.18 -11.80
CA HIS A 41 11.26 20.67 -10.44
C HIS A 41 9.97 20.83 -9.60
N PRO A 42 8.84 20.27 -10.03
CA PRO A 42 7.55 20.51 -9.42
C PRO A 42 7.51 20.09 -7.94
N HIS A 43 8.25 19.05 -7.56
CA HIS A 43 8.34 18.55 -6.19
C HIS A 43 8.90 19.57 -5.18
N ARG A 44 9.55 20.66 -5.64
CA ARG A 44 10.10 21.73 -4.78
C ARG A 44 9.05 22.77 -4.39
N LYS A 45 7.82 22.69 -4.95
CA LYS A 45 6.76 23.70 -4.74
C LYS A 45 5.84 23.38 -3.56
N PHE A 46 6.03 22.25 -2.88
CA PHE A 46 5.23 21.81 -1.75
C PHE A 46 6.07 20.99 -0.76
N LYS A 47 5.62 20.88 0.48
CA LYS A 47 6.24 20.01 1.48
C LYS A 47 5.96 18.55 1.18
N THR A 48 6.85 17.64 1.63
CA THR A 48 6.67 16.21 1.39
C THR A 48 6.91 15.38 2.64
N ILE A 49 6.19 14.25 2.75
CA ILE A 49 6.42 13.16 3.70
C ILE A 49 6.64 11.91 2.87
N HIS A 50 7.77 11.24 3.06
CA HIS A 50 8.18 10.10 2.23
C HIS A 50 8.01 8.78 2.98
N VAL A 51 7.25 7.83 2.43
CA VAL A 51 6.87 6.59 3.13
C VAL A 51 7.38 5.37 2.35
N ALA A 52 8.35 4.66 2.91
CA ALA A 52 8.86 3.37 2.44
C ALA A 52 8.47 2.24 3.40
N GLY A 53 8.81 1.02 3.03
CA GLY A 53 8.58 -0.20 3.81
C GLY A 53 8.21 -1.38 2.93
N THR A 54 8.10 -2.56 3.49
CA THR A 54 7.56 -3.73 2.77
C THR A 54 6.03 -3.70 2.82
N ASN A 55 5.45 -3.79 4.00
CA ASN A 55 4.02 -3.73 4.25
C ASN A 55 3.65 -2.44 5.00
N GLY A 56 2.37 -2.03 4.98
CA GLY A 56 1.88 -0.89 5.75
C GLY A 56 2.05 0.49 5.09
N LYS A 57 2.87 0.64 4.03
CA LYS A 57 3.09 1.92 3.35
C LYS A 57 1.79 2.66 3.02
N GLY A 58 0.92 2.02 2.22
CA GLY A 58 -0.35 2.61 1.80
C GLY A 58 -1.26 2.97 2.99
N SER A 59 -1.37 2.08 4.02
CA SER A 59 -2.15 2.38 5.23
C SER A 59 -1.61 3.60 5.97
N CYS A 60 -0.28 3.70 6.16
CA CYS A 60 0.35 4.85 6.80
C CYS A 60 0.17 6.12 5.97
N SER A 61 0.37 6.06 4.65
CA SER A 61 0.23 7.20 3.75
C SER A 61 -1.19 7.75 3.74
N HIS A 62 -2.20 6.89 3.61
CA HIS A 62 -3.61 7.29 3.63
C HIS A 62 -4.03 7.85 5.00
N THR A 63 -3.61 7.22 6.10
CA THR A 63 -3.94 7.71 7.45
C THR A 63 -3.30 9.07 7.72
N LEU A 64 -2.03 9.28 7.34
CA LEU A 64 -1.37 10.59 7.46
C LEU A 64 -2.06 11.64 6.58
N ALA A 65 -2.41 11.30 5.33
CA ALA A 65 -3.15 12.21 4.45
C ALA A 65 -4.51 12.59 5.04
N ALA A 66 -5.27 11.63 5.57
CA ALA A 66 -6.56 11.88 6.23
C ALA A 66 -6.44 12.83 7.43
N ILE A 67 -5.38 12.66 8.24
CA ILE A 67 -5.10 13.52 9.40
C ILE A 67 -4.74 14.94 8.96
N LEU A 68 -3.86 15.07 7.97
CA LEU A 68 -3.43 16.38 7.46
C LEU A 68 -4.57 17.13 6.78
N GLN A 69 -5.41 16.45 5.99
CA GLN A 69 -6.66 17.03 5.44
C GLN A 69 -7.59 17.50 6.56
N SER A 70 -7.77 16.67 7.60
CA SER A 70 -8.60 17.02 8.75
C SER A 70 -8.03 18.19 9.56
N ALA A 71 -6.73 18.44 9.47
CA ALA A 71 -6.04 19.60 10.06
C ALA A 71 -6.13 20.87 9.19
N GLY A 72 -6.75 20.79 8.00
CA GLY A 72 -6.99 21.93 7.11
C GLY A 72 -5.93 22.14 6.04
N TYR A 73 -4.95 21.24 5.89
CA TYR A 73 -3.98 21.30 4.79
C TYR A 73 -4.62 20.83 3.48
N LYS A 74 -4.22 21.43 2.36
CA LYS A 74 -4.46 20.87 1.03
C LYS A 74 -3.41 19.78 0.76
N VAL A 75 -3.84 18.52 0.77
CA VAL A 75 -2.95 17.36 0.81
C VAL A 75 -2.91 16.64 -0.53
N GLY A 76 -1.71 16.51 -1.11
CA GLY A 76 -1.43 15.53 -2.15
C GLY A 76 -1.19 14.15 -1.56
N LEU A 77 -1.68 13.09 -2.21
CA LEU A 77 -1.42 11.72 -1.85
C LEU A 77 -1.03 10.93 -3.10
N TYR A 78 0.20 10.40 -3.10
CA TYR A 78 0.71 9.52 -4.15
C TYR A 78 0.93 8.12 -3.59
N THR A 79 0.22 7.12 -4.14
CA THR A 79 0.25 5.73 -3.65
C THR A 79 0.30 4.72 -4.80
N SER A 80 0.77 3.51 -4.51
CA SER A 80 0.81 2.40 -5.48
C SER A 80 0.74 1.04 -4.79
N PRO A 81 0.20 0.02 -5.48
CA PRO A 81 -0.53 0.08 -6.74
C PRO A 81 -1.97 0.61 -6.59
N HIS A 82 -2.64 0.91 -7.68
CA HIS A 82 -4.09 1.08 -7.70
C HIS A 82 -4.80 -0.29 -7.72
N LEU A 83 -6.06 -0.33 -7.33
CA LEU A 83 -6.90 -1.53 -7.38
C LEU A 83 -7.82 -1.54 -8.60
N ILE A 84 -8.66 -0.54 -8.77
CA ILE A 84 -9.69 -0.49 -9.82
C ILE A 84 -9.32 0.53 -10.90
N ASP A 85 -8.95 1.74 -10.51
CA ASP A 85 -8.72 2.86 -11.43
C ASP A 85 -7.32 3.44 -11.25
N PHE A 86 -6.63 3.73 -12.35
CA PHE A 86 -5.31 4.37 -12.36
C PHE A 86 -5.26 5.63 -11.47
N ARG A 87 -6.33 6.43 -11.48
CA ARG A 87 -6.42 7.71 -10.76
C ARG A 87 -6.35 7.56 -9.23
N GLU A 88 -6.55 6.35 -8.70
CA GLU A 88 -6.35 6.07 -7.27
C GLU A 88 -4.94 6.42 -6.80
N ARG A 89 -3.96 6.39 -7.71
CA ARG A 89 -2.55 6.68 -7.41
C ARG A 89 -2.28 8.13 -7.06
N ILE A 90 -3.12 9.06 -7.54
CA ILE A 90 -2.90 10.50 -7.45
C ILE A 90 -4.17 11.18 -6.95
N ARG A 91 -4.13 11.66 -5.72
CA ARG A 91 -5.28 12.32 -5.09
C ARG A 91 -4.89 13.66 -4.49
N VAL A 92 -5.84 14.59 -4.49
CA VAL A 92 -5.74 15.86 -3.75
C VAL A 92 -6.97 15.98 -2.86
N ASN A 93 -6.78 16.07 -1.54
CA ASN A 93 -7.85 16.08 -0.55
C ASN A 93 -8.85 14.91 -0.72
N GLY A 94 -8.33 13.71 -1.01
CA GLY A 94 -9.13 12.50 -1.23
C GLY A 94 -9.69 12.34 -2.63
N GLU A 95 -9.84 13.42 -3.39
CA GLU A 95 -10.33 13.39 -4.76
C GLU A 95 -9.26 12.89 -5.73
N GLN A 96 -9.63 11.97 -6.59
CA GLN A 96 -8.75 11.45 -7.65
C GLN A 96 -8.45 12.53 -8.69
N ILE A 97 -7.25 12.48 -9.27
CA ILE A 97 -6.93 13.26 -10.47
C ILE A 97 -7.98 13.02 -11.56
N SER A 98 -8.40 14.06 -12.28
CA SER A 98 -9.44 13.88 -13.30
C SER A 98 -8.95 13.16 -14.54
N GLU A 99 -9.86 12.50 -15.26
CA GLU A 99 -9.54 11.84 -16.55
C GLU A 99 -8.99 12.85 -17.56
N GLU A 100 -9.60 14.03 -17.62
CA GLU A 100 -9.21 15.12 -18.51
C GLU A 100 -7.77 15.56 -18.26
N TYR A 101 -7.35 15.63 -16.98
CA TYR A 101 -5.98 16.01 -16.66
C TYR A 101 -4.97 14.93 -17.10
N VAL A 102 -5.29 13.64 -16.92
CA VAL A 102 -4.45 12.53 -17.38
C VAL A 102 -4.34 12.53 -18.90
N ILE A 103 -5.46 12.73 -19.61
CA ILE A 103 -5.49 12.83 -21.09
C ILE A 103 -4.62 14.00 -21.53
N LYS A 104 -4.85 15.18 -20.98
CA LYS A 104 -4.13 16.41 -21.32
C LYS A 104 -2.61 16.24 -21.11
N PHE A 105 -2.20 15.67 -19.96
CA PHE A 105 -0.79 15.43 -19.68
C PHE A 105 -0.14 14.58 -20.76
N VAL A 106 -0.78 13.48 -21.17
CA VAL A 106 -0.23 12.61 -22.21
C VAL A 106 -0.19 13.32 -23.55
N GLU A 107 -1.25 14.02 -23.95
CA GLU A 107 -1.33 14.71 -25.25
C GLU A 107 -0.30 15.86 -25.38
N GLU A 108 -0.12 16.64 -24.32
CA GLU A 108 0.80 17.78 -24.33
C GLU A 108 2.28 17.37 -24.20
N GLU A 109 2.58 16.33 -23.41
CA GLU A 109 3.96 15.99 -23.03
C GLU A 109 4.53 14.78 -23.78
N ARG A 110 3.70 14.10 -24.57
CA ARG A 110 4.07 12.89 -25.31
C ARG A 110 5.33 13.07 -26.16
N SER A 111 5.42 14.18 -26.91
CA SER A 111 6.56 14.46 -27.78
C SER A 111 7.89 14.59 -27.02
N PHE A 112 7.82 14.97 -25.75
CA PHE A 112 8.99 15.03 -24.87
C PHE A 112 9.37 13.65 -24.34
N PHE A 113 8.43 12.90 -23.77
CA PHE A 113 8.78 11.67 -23.06
C PHE A 113 8.93 10.44 -23.98
N GLU A 114 8.33 10.40 -25.18
CA GLU A 114 8.51 9.26 -26.10
C GLU A 114 9.97 8.97 -26.44
N PRO A 115 10.82 9.96 -26.77
CA PRO A 115 12.24 9.69 -27.09
C PRO A 115 13.05 9.12 -25.93
N ILE A 116 12.73 9.47 -24.68
CA ILE A 116 13.46 9.01 -23.49
C ILE A 116 12.95 7.66 -22.97
N LEU A 117 11.81 7.18 -23.51
CA LEU A 117 11.22 5.88 -23.18
C LEU A 117 11.12 5.63 -21.65
N PRO A 118 10.48 6.50 -20.86
CA PRO A 118 10.39 6.34 -19.43
C PRO A 118 9.56 5.10 -19.07
N SER A 119 9.79 4.55 -17.89
CA SER A 119 8.92 3.52 -17.33
C SER A 119 7.56 4.11 -16.91
N PHE A 120 6.55 3.25 -16.80
CA PHE A 120 5.24 3.64 -16.33
C PHE A 120 5.29 4.36 -14.96
N PHE A 121 6.18 3.92 -14.05
CA PHE A 121 6.28 4.51 -12.73
C PHE A 121 6.98 5.88 -12.77
N GLU A 122 7.99 6.06 -13.65
CA GLU A 122 8.62 7.38 -13.88
C GLU A 122 7.59 8.40 -14.38
N LEU A 123 6.79 8.03 -15.40
CA LEU A 123 5.73 8.92 -15.93
C LEU A 123 4.66 9.23 -14.89
N THR A 124 4.22 8.22 -14.13
CA THR A 124 3.19 8.41 -13.11
C THR A 124 3.67 9.30 -11.97
N THR A 125 4.95 9.18 -11.58
CA THR A 125 5.58 10.02 -10.56
C THR A 125 5.69 11.48 -11.04
N ALA A 126 6.14 11.69 -12.27
CA ALA A 126 6.23 13.02 -12.88
C ALA A 126 4.85 13.69 -13.01
N LEU A 127 3.84 12.94 -13.47
CA LEU A 127 2.44 13.38 -13.52
C LEU A 127 1.94 13.80 -12.13
N ALA A 128 2.20 12.97 -11.10
CA ALA A 128 1.78 13.27 -9.73
C ALA A 128 2.39 14.57 -9.20
N PHE A 129 3.70 14.75 -9.38
CA PHE A 129 4.40 15.95 -8.89
C PHE A 129 3.98 17.21 -9.64
N LYS A 130 3.82 17.13 -10.98
CA LYS A 130 3.28 18.24 -11.80
C LYS A 130 1.89 18.61 -11.33
N TYR A 131 0.99 17.62 -11.15
CA TYR A 131 -0.37 17.84 -10.69
C TYR A 131 -0.43 18.49 -9.30
N PHE A 132 0.35 18.00 -8.33
CA PHE A 132 0.39 18.56 -6.98
C PHE A 132 0.87 20.00 -6.96
N ALA A 133 1.89 20.33 -7.77
CA ALA A 133 2.39 21.70 -7.89
C ALA A 133 1.34 22.64 -8.49
N GLU A 134 0.64 22.23 -9.54
CA GLU A 134 -0.44 23.01 -10.18
C GLU A 134 -1.64 23.16 -9.26
N GLN A 135 -1.98 22.13 -8.50
CA GLN A 135 -3.01 22.15 -7.48
C GLN A 135 -2.61 22.97 -6.24
N LYS A 136 -1.37 23.42 -6.12
CA LYS A 136 -0.84 24.18 -4.99
C LYS A 136 -1.11 23.48 -3.67
N VAL A 137 -0.76 22.18 -3.58
CA VAL A 137 -0.89 21.46 -2.32
C VAL A 137 0.09 22.01 -1.29
N ASP A 138 -0.31 22.03 -0.02
CA ASP A 138 0.55 22.47 1.08
C ASP A 138 1.60 21.40 1.40
N VAL A 139 1.18 20.14 1.38
CA VAL A 139 2.00 18.97 1.68
C VAL A 139 1.52 17.77 0.87
N ALA A 140 2.47 16.94 0.41
CA ALA A 140 2.17 15.66 -0.23
C ALA A 140 2.75 14.49 0.57
N VAL A 141 1.93 13.46 0.79
CA VAL A 141 2.37 12.17 1.32
C VAL A 141 2.69 11.27 0.13
N ILE A 142 3.95 10.86 0.03
CA ILE A 142 4.51 10.15 -1.13
C ILE A 142 4.90 8.74 -0.71
N GLU A 143 4.22 7.74 -1.25
CA GLU A 143 4.56 6.33 -1.07
C GLU A 143 5.62 5.90 -2.08
N VAL A 144 6.68 5.25 -1.60
CA VAL A 144 7.70 4.58 -2.42
C VAL A 144 7.08 3.42 -3.19
N GLY A 145 7.36 3.31 -4.47
CA GLY A 145 6.87 2.20 -5.30
C GLY A 145 7.63 0.90 -5.03
N LEU A 146 8.95 0.92 -5.15
CA LEU A 146 9.81 -0.26 -4.98
C LEU A 146 11.16 0.11 -4.36
N GLY A 147 11.58 -0.62 -3.32
CA GLY A 147 12.85 -0.38 -2.65
C GLY A 147 12.88 0.95 -1.90
N GLY A 148 13.60 1.91 -2.39
CA GLY A 148 13.72 3.27 -1.86
C GLY A 148 14.86 4.04 -2.53
N ARG A 149 16.10 3.56 -2.48
CA ARG A 149 17.30 4.25 -2.96
C ARG A 149 17.19 4.70 -4.43
N LEU A 150 16.71 3.83 -5.30
CA LEU A 150 16.56 4.06 -6.75
C LEU A 150 15.09 4.20 -7.17
N ASP A 151 14.19 4.44 -6.21
CA ASP A 151 12.79 4.69 -6.52
C ASP A 151 12.60 6.08 -7.13
N CYS A 152 11.74 6.20 -8.13
CA CYS A 152 11.49 7.46 -8.85
C CYS A 152 11.02 8.59 -7.90
N THR A 153 10.39 8.24 -6.78
CA THR A 153 9.98 9.22 -5.77
C THR A 153 11.15 9.80 -4.97
N ASN A 154 12.33 9.16 -5.00
CA ASN A 154 13.46 9.50 -4.13
C ASN A 154 14.25 10.75 -4.56
N ILE A 155 13.75 11.52 -5.53
CA ILE A 155 14.28 12.84 -5.89
C ILE A 155 13.84 13.94 -4.91
N ILE A 156 12.86 13.68 -4.05
CA ILE A 156 12.33 14.64 -3.07
C ILE A 156 13.28 14.80 -1.87
N ARG A 157 13.17 15.95 -1.17
CA ARG A 157 13.71 16.19 0.15
C ARG A 157 12.56 16.39 1.13
N PRO A 158 12.11 15.33 1.83
CA PRO A 158 10.93 15.40 2.68
C PRO A 158 11.20 16.10 4.02
N ASP A 159 10.14 16.56 4.69
CA ASP A 159 10.19 17.02 6.08
C ASP A 159 10.29 15.85 7.06
N LEU A 160 9.85 14.66 6.65
CA LEU A 160 9.92 13.41 7.41
C LEU A 160 9.99 12.21 6.46
N SER A 161 10.93 11.30 6.72
CA SER A 161 10.97 9.97 6.12
C SER A 161 10.38 8.93 7.08
N ILE A 162 9.63 7.94 6.56
CA ILE A 162 9.04 6.86 7.34
C ILE A 162 9.36 5.54 6.66
N ILE A 163 9.85 4.55 7.42
CA ILE A 163 10.03 3.17 6.97
C ILE A 163 9.19 2.28 7.87
N THR A 164 8.10 1.72 7.33
CA THR A 164 7.09 1.02 8.13
C THR A 164 7.58 -0.29 8.72
N ASN A 165 8.09 -1.18 7.88
CA ASN A 165 8.72 -2.45 8.28
C ASN A 165 9.57 -3.03 7.15
N ILE A 166 10.31 -4.09 7.49
CA ILE A 166 11.08 -4.90 6.53
C ILE A 166 10.59 -6.34 6.62
N SER A 167 10.25 -6.91 5.47
CA SER A 167 10.02 -8.34 5.31
C SER A 167 10.41 -8.78 3.89
N PHE A 168 10.46 -10.08 3.64
CA PHE A 168 10.79 -10.59 2.31
C PHE A 168 9.69 -10.27 1.31
N ASP A 169 10.02 -9.44 0.35
CA ASP A 169 9.24 -9.16 -0.85
C ASP A 169 10.17 -8.64 -1.94
N HIS A 170 9.83 -8.85 -3.20
CA HIS A 170 10.63 -8.41 -4.35
C HIS A 170 12.11 -8.82 -4.26
N THR A 171 12.40 -10.00 -3.71
CA THR A 171 13.75 -10.49 -3.43
C THR A 171 14.64 -10.61 -4.65
N GLN A 172 14.05 -10.69 -5.84
CA GLN A 172 14.74 -10.67 -7.14
C GLN A 172 15.40 -9.31 -7.47
N PHE A 173 15.01 -8.21 -6.77
CA PHE A 173 15.54 -6.85 -6.96
C PHE A 173 16.25 -6.34 -5.71
N LEU A 174 15.65 -6.60 -4.55
CA LEU A 174 16.10 -6.01 -3.28
C LEU A 174 17.07 -6.90 -2.53
N GLY A 175 17.34 -8.12 -3.03
CA GLY A 175 18.19 -9.09 -2.38
C GLY A 175 17.43 -10.12 -1.54
N LYS A 176 18.13 -11.16 -1.10
CA LYS A 176 17.58 -12.31 -0.37
C LYS A 176 17.82 -12.25 1.14
N GLU A 177 18.27 -11.12 1.65
CA GLU A 177 18.56 -10.88 3.07
C GLU A 177 17.78 -9.66 3.55
N LEU A 178 17.26 -9.68 4.77
CA LEU A 178 16.52 -8.54 5.34
C LEU A 178 17.40 -7.28 5.43
N ALA A 179 18.69 -7.44 5.70
CA ALA A 179 19.65 -6.33 5.74
C ALA A 179 19.78 -5.62 4.39
N LEU A 180 19.79 -6.35 3.26
CA LEU A 180 19.86 -5.77 1.92
C LEU A 180 18.57 -5.00 1.58
N ILE A 181 17.42 -5.60 1.90
CA ILE A 181 16.11 -4.94 1.72
C ILE A 181 16.02 -3.68 2.57
N ALA A 182 16.53 -3.71 3.82
CA ALA A 182 16.60 -2.56 4.70
C ALA A 182 17.50 -1.46 4.14
N ALA A 183 18.66 -1.80 3.56
CA ALA A 183 19.59 -0.85 2.95
C ALA A 183 18.96 -0.11 1.76
N GLU A 184 18.25 -0.82 0.88
CA GLU A 184 17.53 -0.20 -0.23
C GLU A 184 16.45 0.77 0.26
N LYS A 185 15.68 0.40 1.30
CA LYS A 185 14.65 1.28 1.86
C LYS A 185 15.24 2.45 2.66
N ALA A 186 16.35 2.23 3.36
CA ALA A 186 17.10 3.29 4.04
C ALA A 186 17.63 4.37 3.09
N GLY A 187 17.69 4.09 1.78
CA GLY A 187 18.04 5.06 0.74
C GLY A 187 17.12 6.28 0.64
N ILE A 188 15.94 6.27 1.27
CA ILE A 188 15.07 7.46 1.37
C ILE A 188 15.49 8.42 2.49
N MET A 189 16.41 8.05 3.38
CA MET A 189 16.94 8.93 4.40
C MET A 189 17.76 10.04 3.75
N LYS A 190 17.49 11.29 4.14
CA LYS A 190 18.16 12.48 3.61
C LYS A 190 18.93 13.21 4.71
N THR A 191 19.97 13.90 4.31
CA THR A 191 20.87 14.63 5.24
C THR A 191 20.09 15.57 6.16
N GLY A 192 20.14 15.31 7.46
CA GLY A 192 19.50 16.11 8.50
C GLY A 192 17.98 16.00 8.57
N VAL A 193 17.35 15.17 7.75
CA VAL A 193 15.89 14.95 7.77
C VAL A 193 15.56 13.85 8.78
N PRO A 194 14.61 14.06 9.69
CA PRO A 194 14.20 13.03 10.65
C PRO A 194 13.61 11.81 9.94
N VAL A 195 13.87 10.63 10.51
CA VAL A 195 13.31 9.37 10.02
C VAL A 195 12.66 8.57 11.16
N VAL A 196 11.46 8.05 10.88
CA VAL A 196 10.74 7.11 11.75
C VAL A 196 10.83 5.71 11.18
N ILE A 197 11.27 4.77 12.00
CA ILE A 197 11.27 3.34 11.71
C ILE A 197 10.13 2.70 12.51
N GLY A 198 9.21 2.02 11.83
CA GLY A 198 8.04 1.41 12.47
C GLY A 198 8.39 0.13 13.21
N GLU A 199 8.88 -0.87 12.48
CA GLU A 199 9.28 -2.17 13.04
C GLU A 199 10.73 -2.50 12.64
N THR A 200 11.45 -3.16 13.55
CA THR A 200 12.82 -3.61 13.30
C THR A 200 13.02 -5.08 13.66
N THR A 201 14.10 -5.64 13.15
CA THR A 201 14.68 -6.93 13.59
C THR A 201 16.13 -6.70 13.99
N GLU A 202 16.74 -7.70 14.61
CA GLU A 202 18.17 -7.67 14.94
C GLU A 202 19.06 -7.45 13.71
N GLU A 203 18.62 -7.92 12.53
CA GLU A 203 19.33 -7.78 11.27
C GLU A 203 19.15 -6.38 10.64
N THR A 204 18.00 -5.76 10.80
CA THR A 204 17.65 -4.51 10.08
C THR A 204 17.99 -3.25 10.87
N LYS A 205 17.92 -3.29 12.19
CA LYS A 205 18.19 -2.14 13.06
C LYS A 205 19.61 -1.55 12.90
N PRO A 206 20.69 -2.36 12.83
CA PRO A 206 22.04 -1.85 12.58
C PRO A 206 22.17 -1.11 11.24
N VAL A 207 21.49 -1.60 10.19
CA VAL A 207 21.49 -0.98 8.84
C VAL A 207 20.91 0.43 8.91
N PHE A 208 19.77 0.59 9.59
CA PHE A 208 19.14 1.90 9.75
C PHE A 208 20.00 2.87 10.55
N ASN A 209 20.61 2.40 11.65
CA ASN A 209 21.51 3.22 12.46
C ASN A 209 22.73 3.69 11.66
N LEU A 210 23.36 2.78 10.89
CA LEU A 210 24.50 3.10 10.05
C LEU A 210 24.14 4.18 9.01
N LYS A 211 23.01 4.00 8.30
CA LYS A 211 22.57 4.96 7.29
C LYS A 211 22.19 6.31 7.89
N ALA A 212 21.50 6.31 9.02
CA ALA A 212 21.16 7.55 9.73
C ALA A 212 22.40 8.33 10.17
N ALA A 213 23.44 7.63 10.69
CA ALA A 213 24.70 8.25 11.04
C ALA A 213 25.44 8.84 9.82
N GLU A 214 25.48 8.09 8.69
CA GLU A 214 26.07 8.53 7.42
C GLU A 214 25.47 9.86 6.94
N VAL A 215 24.14 9.95 6.94
CA VAL A 215 23.42 11.14 6.45
C VAL A 215 23.08 12.13 7.58
N LYS A 216 23.54 11.90 8.81
CA LYS A 216 23.25 12.72 9.99
C LYS A 216 21.75 12.97 10.20
N ALA A 217 20.92 11.98 9.91
CA ALA A 217 19.49 12.03 10.10
C ALA A 217 19.12 11.69 11.56
N PRO A 218 18.30 12.50 12.24
CA PRO A 218 17.68 12.08 13.50
C PRO A 218 16.80 10.84 13.27
N ILE A 219 17.10 9.72 13.95
CA ILE A 219 16.38 8.46 13.81
C ILE A 219 15.56 8.16 15.04
N PHE A 220 14.33 7.66 14.84
CA PHE A 220 13.38 7.32 15.89
C PHE A 220 12.74 5.98 15.60
N PHE A 221 12.69 5.11 16.61
CA PHE A 221 12.11 3.76 16.50
C PHE A 221 10.76 3.73 17.22
N ALA A 222 9.69 3.47 16.47
CA ALA A 222 8.33 3.49 17.01
C ALA A 222 8.13 2.41 18.10
N GLU A 223 8.81 1.28 17.99
CA GLU A 223 8.72 0.21 18.99
C GLU A 223 9.34 0.58 20.34
N GLU A 224 10.26 1.55 20.39
CA GLU A 224 10.90 2.01 21.62
C GLU A 224 10.07 3.07 22.36
N GLU A 225 9.20 3.79 21.65
CA GLU A 225 8.44 4.92 22.20
C GLU A 225 7.13 4.51 22.93
N GLN A 226 6.65 3.30 22.72
CA GLN A 226 5.44 2.73 23.36
C GLN A 226 4.25 3.71 23.45
N LEU A 227 3.97 4.43 22.34
CA LEU A 227 2.91 5.45 22.30
C LEU A 227 1.51 4.83 22.34
N LEU A 228 1.39 3.57 21.92
CA LEU A 228 0.19 2.76 21.93
C LEU A 228 0.38 1.62 22.94
N TRP A 229 -0.37 1.63 24.02
CA TRP A 229 -0.20 0.68 25.12
C TRP A 229 -1.38 -0.30 25.31
N ARG A 230 -2.55 -0.03 24.71
CA ARG A 230 -3.72 -0.91 24.71
C ARG A 230 -4.56 -0.70 23.46
N TRP A 231 -5.18 -1.76 22.98
CA TRP A 231 -6.10 -1.72 21.84
C TRP A 231 -7.22 -2.75 22.01
N GLU A 232 -8.40 -2.41 21.51
CA GLU A 232 -9.60 -3.24 21.58
C GLU A 232 -10.32 -3.15 20.23
N MET A 233 -10.78 -4.30 19.70
CA MET A 233 -11.60 -4.31 18.50
C MET A 233 -13.08 -4.31 18.88
N ASN A 234 -13.86 -3.43 18.27
CA ASN A 234 -15.31 -3.42 18.45
C ASN A 234 -16.01 -4.43 17.50
N ASN A 235 -17.30 -4.63 17.69
CA ASN A 235 -18.12 -5.56 16.89
C ASN A 235 -18.24 -5.19 15.41
N ARG A 236 -17.83 -3.98 15.01
CA ARG A 236 -17.80 -3.51 13.62
C ARG A 236 -16.44 -3.71 12.95
N GLY A 237 -15.45 -4.26 13.68
CA GLY A 237 -14.09 -4.47 13.17
C GLY A 237 -13.21 -3.22 13.19
N CYS A 238 -13.62 -2.15 13.88
CA CYS A 238 -12.81 -0.96 14.11
C CYS A 238 -12.04 -1.06 15.43
N TRP A 239 -10.87 -0.44 15.48
CA TRP A 239 -10.05 -0.39 16.68
C TRP A 239 -10.43 0.77 17.61
N HIS A 240 -10.27 0.55 18.90
CA HIS A 240 -10.16 1.58 19.93
C HIS A 240 -8.74 1.50 20.50
N TYR A 241 -7.95 2.52 20.22
CA TYR A 241 -6.57 2.64 20.67
C TYR A 241 -6.49 3.51 21.92
N PHE A 242 -5.71 3.07 22.91
CA PHE A 242 -5.37 3.83 24.11
C PHE A 242 -3.91 4.25 23.99
N THR A 243 -3.71 5.54 23.83
CA THR A 243 -2.40 6.10 23.47
C THR A 243 -1.96 7.17 24.44
N ALA A 244 -0.67 7.49 24.45
CA ALA A 244 -0.11 8.51 25.32
C ALA A 244 -0.68 9.91 25.04
N ASP A 245 -0.89 10.24 23.74
CA ASP A 245 -1.30 11.59 23.32
C ASP A 245 -2.81 11.72 23.09
N TYR A 246 -3.51 10.58 22.86
CA TYR A 246 -4.93 10.52 22.52
C TYR A 246 -5.60 9.39 23.32
N PRO A 247 -6.26 9.69 24.44
CA PRO A 247 -6.75 8.66 25.39
C PRO A 247 -7.72 7.64 24.80
N LYS A 248 -8.49 8.02 23.80
CA LYS A 248 -9.44 7.14 23.07
C LYS A 248 -9.43 7.47 21.60
N LEU A 249 -8.51 6.85 20.85
CA LEU A 249 -8.40 7.04 19.43
C LEU A 249 -9.15 5.93 18.68
N LYS A 250 -10.14 6.28 17.87
CA LYS A 250 -10.85 5.32 17.02
C LYS A 250 -10.03 5.11 15.74
N GLY A 251 -9.70 3.84 15.43
CA GLY A 251 -9.08 3.44 14.16
C GLY A 251 -10.10 2.74 13.27
N GLU A 252 -10.33 3.27 12.07
CA GLU A 252 -11.25 2.68 11.09
C GLU A 252 -10.69 1.38 10.49
N LEU A 253 -9.38 1.34 10.18
CA LEU A 253 -8.74 0.21 9.51
C LEU A 253 -8.61 -1.01 10.44
N GLY A 254 -9.24 -2.13 10.08
CA GLY A 254 -9.50 -3.25 11.00
C GLY A 254 -8.40 -4.32 11.13
N GLY A 255 -7.36 -4.33 10.30
CA GLY A 255 -6.31 -5.38 10.33
C GLY A 255 -5.39 -5.30 11.57
N LEU A 256 -4.90 -6.44 12.06
CA LEU A 256 -3.95 -6.50 13.20
C LEU A 256 -2.66 -5.71 12.92
N CYS A 257 -2.18 -5.70 11.69
CA CYS A 257 -1.02 -4.90 11.28
C CYS A 257 -1.21 -3.39 11.53
N GLN A 258 -2.44 -2.91 11.64
CA GLN A 258 -2.72 -1.50 11.90
C GLN A 258 -2.31 -1.06 13.32
N ILE A 259 -2.15 -1.98 14.25
CA ILE A 259 -1.61 -1.69 15.58
C ILE A 259 -0.19 -1.12 15.47
N LYS A 260 0.66 -1.80 14.68
CA LYS A 260 2.04 -1.37 14.43
C LYS A 260 2.09 -0.08 13.60
N ASN A 261 1.28 -0.03 12.53
CA ASN A 261 1.16 1.19 11.71
C ASN A 261 0.71 2.39 12.56
N THR A 262 -0.25 2.21 13.46
CA THR A 262 -0.74 3.26 14.36
C THR A 262 0.38 3.80 15.24
N ASN A 263 1.20 2.93 15.86
CA ASN A 263 2.32 3.38 16.68
C ASN A 263 3.34 4.20 15.86
N THR A 264 3.63 3.75 14.63
CA THR A 264 4.48 4.47 13.66
C THR A 264 3.92 5.86 13.33
N ILE A 265 2.62 5.94 13.05
CA ILE A 265 1.95 7.21 12.72
C ILE A 265 1.94 8.15 13.93
N LEU A 266 1.67 7.67 15.14
CA LEU A 266 1.69 8.50 16.35
C LEU A 266 3.06 9.14 16.57
N LEU A 267 4.14 8.38 16.36
CA LEU A 267 5.50 8.93 16.44
C LEU A 267 5.75 9.94 15.30
N ALA A 268 5.34 9.64 14.08
CA ALA A 268 5.44 10.56 12.95
C ALA A 268 4.72 11.90 13.25
N LEU A 269 3.51 11.85 13.84
CA LEU A 269 2.76 13.06 14.22
C LEU A 269 3.50 13.90 15.26
N ARG A 270 4.16 13.28 16.26
CA ARG A 270 4.99 14.02 17.24
C ARG A 270 6.12 14.78 16.57
N ILE A 271 6.79 14.14 15.59
CA ILE A 271 7.89 14.73 14.85
C ILE A 271 7.40 15.86 13.94
N LEU A 272 6.31 15.65 13.19
CA LEU A 272 5.72 16.68 12.34
C LEU A 272 5.26 17.90 13.15
N LYS A 273 4.65 17.71 14.33
CA LYS A 273 4.31 18.83 15.23
C LYS A 273 5.55 19.61 15.68
N LYS A 274 6.66 18.93 16.01
CA LYS A 274 7.95 19.59 16.34
C LYS A 274 8.51 20.32 15.12
N ALA A 275 8.27 19.86 13.91
CA ALA A 275 8.64 20.52 12.66
C ALA A 275 7.70 21.70 12.27
N GLY A 276 6.72 22.04 13.12
CA GLY A 276 5.85 23.20 12.92
C GLY A 276 4.53 22.91 12.22
N TYR A 277 4.16 21.63 12.03
CA TYR A 277 2.83 21.28 11.50
C TYR A 277 1.75 21.50 12.56
N ASN A 278 0.72 22.27 12.20
CA ASN A 278 -0.45 22.48 13.07
C ASN A 278 -1.43 21.30 12.91
N ILE A 279 -1.36 20.32 13.80
CA ILE A 279 -2.20 19.12 13.78
C ILE A 279 -2.95 19.02 15.12
N PRO A 280 -4.14 19.62 15.23
CA PRO A 280 -4.91 19.58 16.48
C PRO A 280 -5.44 18.16 16.78
N PRO A 281 -5.70 17.82 18.07
CA PRO A 281 -6.19 16.49 18.45
C PRO A 281 -7.43 16.02 17.68
N LYS A 282 -8.39 16.91 17.46
CA LYS A 282 -9.63 16.60 16.69
C LYS A 282 -9.33 16.18 15.24
N ALA A 283 -8.27 16.73 14.62
CA ALA A 283 -7.86 16.33 13.29
C ALA A 283 -7.30 14.89 13.28
N VAL A 284 -6.55 14.52 14.31
CA VAL A 284 -6.04 13.15 14.47
C VAL A 284 -7.19 12.18 14.68
N GLU A 285 -8.13 12.49 15.57
CA GLU A 285 -9.31 11.66 15.83
C GLU A 285 -10.17 11.47 14.56
N ARG A 286 -10.43 12.55 13.81
CA ARG A 286 -11.18 12.49 12.55
C ARG A 286 -10.44 11.70 11.49
N GLY A 287 -9.15 11.94 11.31
CA GLY A 287 -8.33 11.28 10.29
C GLY A 287 -8.23 9.78 10.52
N PHE A 288 -7.94 9.34 11.75
CA PHE A 288 -7.90 7.91 12.09
C PHE A 288 -9.27 7.23 11.97
N GLY A 289 -10.34 7.94 12.32
CA GLY A 289 -11.70 7.40 12.34
C GLY A 289 -12.37 7.30 10.96
N ASN A 290 -11.83 7.97 9.93
CA ASN A 290 -12.48 8.10 8.61
C ASN A 290 -11.47 8.05 7.45
N VAL A 291 -10.47 7.17 7.53
CA VAL A 291 -9.41 7.05 6.50
C VAL A 291 -9.99 6.73 5.14
N CYS A 292 -10.91 5.74 5.07
CA CYS A 292 -11.49 5.28 3.81
C CYS A 292 -12.36 6.35 3.16
N GLU A 293 -13.19 7.06 3.95
CA GLU A 293 -14.03 8.15 3.47
C GLU A 293 -13.18 9.33 2.95
N LEU A 294 -12.17 9.74 3.74
CA LEU A 294 -11.34 10.91 3.43
C LEU A 294 -10.34 10.68 2.31
N THR A 295 -9.93 9.44 2.03
CA THR A 295 -8.82 9.16 1.10
C THR A 295 -9.10 8.08 0.07
N GLY A 296 -10.25 7.40 0.16
CA GLY A 296 -10.62 6.33 -0.75
C GLY A 296 -9.78 5.06 -0.63
N LEU A 297 -9.16 4.77 0.53
CA LEU A 297 -8.40 3.54 0.77
C LEU A 297 -9.31 2.32 0.70
N MET A 298 -8.88 1.30 -0.05
CA MET A 298 -9.58 0.03 -0.20
C MET A 298 -8.66 -1.17 0.07
N GLY A 299 -9.26 -2.35 0.31
CA GLY A 299 -8.54 -3.62 0.37
C GLY A 299 -7.62 -3.79 1.58
N ARG A 300 -7.93 -3.17 2.72
CA ARG A 300 -7.18 -3.33 3.98
C ARG A 300 -8.10 -3.88 5.07
N TRP A 301 -8.18 -5.20 5.17
CA TRP A 301 -9.17 -5.89 6.03
C TRP A 301 -10.56 -5.30 5.84
N GLN A 302 -10.91 -5.05 4.58
CA GLN A 302 -12.13 -4.32 4.21
C GLN A 302 -13.34 -5.24 4.35
N ARG A 303 -14.28 -4.85 5.20
CA ARG A 303 -15.54 -5.58 5.38
C ARG A 303 -16.53 -5.24 4.26
N LEU A 304 -16.99 -6.27 3.55
CA LEU A 304 -17.91 -6.17 2.41
C LEU A 304 -19.29 -6.71 2.73
N GLY A 305 -19.43 -7.55 3.75
CA GLY A 305 -20.70 -8.16 4.18
C GLY A 305 -20.72 -8.44 5.69
N ALA A 306 -21.92 -8.63 6.22
CA ALA A 306 -22.15 -8.83 7.64
C ALA A 306 -22.63 -10.25 8.01
N ALA A 307 -23.42 -10.88 7.15
CA ALA A 307 -23.99 -12.22 7.34
C ALA A 307 -24.16 -12.93 5.99
N PRO A 308 -23.24 -13.83 5.59
CA PRO A 308 -21.96 -14.11 6.25
C PRO A 308 -21.05 -12.88 6.37
N THR A 309 -20.10 -12.93 7.30
CA THR A 309 -19.06 -11.90 7.34
C THR A 309 -18.14 -12.06 6.13
N ILE A 310 -18.03 -11.02 5.31
CA ILE A 310 -17.18 -11.02 4.12
C ILE A 310 -16.10 -9.96 4.28
N VAL A 311 -14.83 -10.36 4.12
CA VAL A 311 -13.67 -9.48 4.24
C VAL A 311 -12.72 -9.72 3.08
N CYS A 312 -12.13 -8.64 2.54
CA CYS A 312 -11.00 -8.74 1.61
C CYS A 312 -9.76 -8.03 2.14
N ASP A 313 -8.58 -8.54 1.77
CA ASP A 313 -7.28 -7.93 2.09
C ASP A 313 -6.26 -8.20 0.98
N THR A 314 -5.44 -7.19 0.69
CA THR A 314 -4.42 -7.23 -0.36
C THR A 314 -3.08 -7.84 0.08
N GLY A 315 -2.96 -8.37 1.28
CA GLY A 315 -1.78 -9.08 1.74
C GLY A 315 -1.40 -10.23 0.80
N HIS A 316 -0.12 -10.31 0.42
CA HIS A 316 0.33 -11.19 -0.66
C HIS A 316 1.77 -11.74 -0.48
N ASN A 317 2.42 -11.42 0.62
CA ASN A 317 3.74 -11.94 1.01
C ASN A 317 3.66 -12.58 2.41
N THR A 318 4.68 -13.30 2.80
CA THR A 318 4.70 -14.04 4.08
C THR A 318 4.47 -13.11 5.29
N GLY A 319 5.06 -11.90 5.30
CA GLY A 319 4.85 -10.92 6.36
C GLY A 319 3.41 -10.40 6.44
N GLY A 320 2.75 -10.13 5.31
CA GLY A 320 1.35 -9.71 5.27
C GLY A 320 0.38 -10.85 5.61
N ILE A 321 0.62 -12.04 5.06
CA ILE A 321 -0.25 -13.21 5.27
C ILE A 321 -0.17 -13.72 6.72
N SER A 322 0.97 -13.58 7.40
CA SER A 322 1.05 -13.96 8.83
C SER A 322 0.09 -13.15 9.70
N TYR A 323 -0.04 -11.83 9.45
CA TYR A 323 -1.04 -11.00 10.12
C TYR A 323 -2.48 -11.40 9.77
N ILE A 324 -2.74 -11.74 8.49
CA ILE A 324 -4.06 -12.19 8.04
C ILE A 324 -4.43 -13.53 8.69
N ALA A 325 -3.52 -14.49 8.74
CA ALA A 325 -3.76 -15.80 9.37
C ALA A 325 -4.03 -15.67 10.88
N ASP A 326 -3.24 -14.85 11.59
CA ASP A 326 -3.50 -14.53 13.00
C ASP A 326 -4.86 -13.81 13.18
N GLN A 327 -5.19 -12.86 12.31
CA GLN A 327 -6.47 -12.18 12.34
C GLN A 327 -7.64 -13.14 12.11
N LEU A 328 -7.54 -14.06 11.15
CA LEU A 328 -8.56 -15.07 10.86
C LEU A 328 -8.78 -16.01 12.05
N SER A 329 -7.71 -16.45 12.73
CA SER A 329 -7.80 -17.33 13.91
C SER A 329 -8.54 -16.70 15.10
N ARG A 330 -8.60 -15.36 15.14
CA ARG A 330 -9.29 -14.58 16.21
C ARG A 330 -10.75 -14.25 15.88
N GLN A 331 -11.22 -14.56 14.65
CA GLN A 331 -12.60 -14.32 14.27
C GLN A 331 -13.53 -15.40 14.82
N LYS A 332 -14.80 -15.03 15.06
CA LYS A 332 -15.84 -15.98 15.45
C LYS A 332 -16.65 -16.38 14.23
N TYR A 333 -16.57 -17.63 13.84
CA TYR A 333 -17.34 -18.20 12.73
C TYR A 333 -17.63 -19.69 12.97
N LYS A 334 -18.61 -20.23 12.23
CA LYS A 334 -18.89 -21.65 12.23
C LYS A 334 -17.96 -22.36 11.21
N LYS A 335 -17.79 -21.78 10.03
CA LYS A 335 -16.91 -22.28 8.96
C LYS A 335 -16.18 -21.09 8.31
N LEU A 336 -14.92 -21.32 7.90
CA LEU A 336 -14.12 -20.37 7.18
C LEU A 336 -14.04 -20.77 5.69
N HIS A 337 -14.39 -19.85 4.80
CA HIS A 337 -14.27 -19.96 3.35
C HIS A 337 -13.20 -19.00 2.87
N ILE A 338 -12.22 -19.46 2.07
CA ILE A 338 -11.12 -18.64 1.56
C ILE A 338 -11.09 -18.67 0.04
N VAL A 339 -11.41 -17.55 -0.59
CA VAL A 339 -11.18 -17.30 -2.01
C VAL A 339 -9.74 -16.83 -2.18
N LEU A 340 -8.90 -17.68 -2.77
CA LEU A 340 -7.46 -17.48 -2.85
C LEU A 340 -6.96 -17.47 -4.29
N GLY A 341 -6.19 -16.44 -4.64
CA GLY A 341 -5.40 -16.40 -5.87
C GLY A 341 -4.09 -15.66 -5.67
N MET A 342 -3.06 -16.07 -6.40
CA MET A 342 -1.70 -15.55 -6.26
C MET A 342 -1.10 -15.18 -7.62
N VAL A 343 0.06 -14.52 -7.60
CA VAL A 343 0.88 -14.23 -8.77
C VAL A 343 2.17 -15.04 -8.74
N ASN A 344 2.76 -15.31 -9.92
CA ASN A 344 3.88 -16.23 -10.10
C ASN A 344 5.22 -15.78 -9.47
N ASP A 345 5.37 -14.49 -9.18
CA ASP A 345 6.63 -13.86 -8.72
C ASP A 345 6.72 -13.73 -7.18
N LYS A 346 5.85 -14.42 -6.44
CA LYS A 346 5.83 -14.41 -4.98
C LYS A 346 6.29 -15.75 -4.37
N ASP A 347 6.61 -15.72 -3.08
CA ASP A 347 6.88 -16.95 -2.30
C ASP A 347 5.57 -17.68 -2.00
N ILE A 348 5.11 -18.46 -3.00
CA ILE A 348 3.84 -19.17 -2.93
C ILE A 348 3.85 -20.21 -1.79
N ASN A 349 4.91 -20.98 -1.67
CA ASN A 349 5.02 -22.03 -0.64
C ASN A 349 5.03 -21.45 0.77
N GLY A 350 5.79 -20.39 1.01
CA GLY A 350 5.83 -19.70 2.30
C GLY A 350 4.45 -19.11 2.68
N VAL A 351 3.72 -18.55 1.71
CA VAL A 351 2.35 -18.04 1.92
C VAL A 351 1.37 -19.17 2.25
N LEU A 352 1.37 -20.26 1.45
CA LEU A 352 0.45 -21.39 1.66
C LEU A 352 0.67 -22.08 3.00
N ALA A 353 1.90 -22.17 3.48
CA ALA A 353 2.24 -22.78 4.76
C ALA A 353 1.65 -22.03 5.98
N LEU A 354 1.36 -20.74 5.84
CA LEU A 354 0.81 -19.89 6.90
C LEU A 354 -0.73 -19.91 6.96
N LEU A 355 -1.40 -20.36 5.92
CA LEU A 355 -2.86 -20.28 5.80
C LEU A 355 -3.57 -21.38 6.62
N PRO A 356 -4.80 -21.11 7.16
CA PRO A 356 -5.57 -22.04 7.97
C PRO A 356 -5.90 -23.33 7.22
N LYS A 357 -5.59 -24.50 7.82
CA LYS A 357 -5.86 -25.82 7.19
C LYS A 357 -7.32 -26.26 7.29
N ASP A 358 -8.06 -25.77 8.28
CA ASP A 358 -9.45 -26.13 8.53
C ASP A 358 -10.46 -25.25 7.75
N ALA A 359 -9.98 -24.52 6.74
CA ALA A 359 -10.83 -23.71 5.86
C ALA A 359 -11.21 -24.45 4.58
N GLU A 360 -12.33 -24.07 3.96
CA GLU A 360 -12.67 -24.45 2.61
C GLU A 360 -12.13 -23.45 1.61
N TYR A 361 -11.33 -23.94 0.64
CA TYR A 361 -10.65 -23.09 -0.33
C TYR A 361 -11.35 -23.06 -1.68
N TYR A 362 -11.38 -21.84 -2.26
CA TYR A 362 -11.88 -21.55 -3.60
C TYR A 362 -10.71 -20.96 -4.38
N PHE A 363 -9.90 -21.85 -5.01
CA PHE A 363 -8.70 -21.46 -5.74
C PHE A 363 -9.07 -20.81 -7.05
N THR A 364 -8.54 -19.62 -7.31
CA THR A 364 -8.85 -18.85 -8.51
C THR A 364 -7.63 -18.10 -9.03
N LYS A 365 -7.77 -17.42 -10.16
CA LYS A 365 -6.76 -16.54 -10.72
C LYS A 365 -7.32 -15.15 -11.00
N ALA A 366 -6.45 -14.15 -10.89
CA ALA A 366 -6.78 -12.79 -11.27
C ALA A 366 -6.71 -12.58 -12.80
N SER A 367 -7.35 -11.52 -13.27
CA SER A 367 -7.42 -11.12 -14.69
C SER A 367 -6.12 -10.49 -15.23
N VAL A 368 -4.94 -10.86 -14.69
CA VAL A 368 -3.63 -10.33 -15.10
C VAL A 368 -2.72 -11.42 -15.66
N LYS A 369 -1.85 -11.07 -16.62
CA LYS A 369 -0.96 -12.01 -17.32
C LYS A 369 -0.05 -12.84 -16.41
N ARG A 370 0.38 -12.29 -15.28
CA ARG A 370 1.26 -12.96 -14.31
C ARG A 370 0.53 -13.72 -13.20
N ALA A 371 -0.80 -13.85 -13.30
CA ALA A 371 -1.56 -14.65 -12.35
C ALA A 371 -1.09 -16.11 -12.37
N LEU A 372 -0.96 -16.72 -11.19
CA LEU A 372 -0.78 -18.17 -11.09
C LEU A 372 -2.08 -18.87 -11.48
N HIS A 373 -1.97 -19.89 -12.35
CA HIS A 373 -3.14 -20.63 -12.79
C HIS A 373 -3.80 -21.36 -11.60
N GLU A 374 -5.11 -21.34 -11.53
CA GLU A 374 -5.88 -21.89 -10.39
C GLU A 374 -5.62 -23.38 -10.15
N VAL A 375 -5.31 -24.15 -11.20
CA VAL A 375 -4.97 -25.58 -11.10
C VAL A 375 -3.59 -25.77 -10.46
N ASP A 376 -2.61 -24.94 -10.87
CA ASP A 376 -1.26 -24.98 -10.30
C ASP A 376 -1.27 -24.52 -8.84
N LEU A 377 -2.06 -23.47 -8.52
CA LEU A 377 -2.25 -23.03 -7.14
C LEU A 377 -2.86 -24.14 -6.28
N LYS A 378 -3.91 -24.82 -6.74
CA LYS A 378 -4.52 -25.96 -6.05
C LYS A 378 -3.52 -27.10 -5.82
N PHE A 379 -2.68 -27.40 -6.82
CA PHE A 379 -1.65 -28.43 -6.69
C PHE A 379 -0.63 -28.09 -5.59
N LEU A 380 -0.14 -26.85 -5.56
CA LEU A 380 0.78 -26.39 -4.52
C LEU A 380 0.09 -26.34 -3.15
N ALA A 381 -1.15 -25.88 -3.09
CA ALA A 381 -1.95 -25.79 -1.88
C ALA A 381 -2.22 -27.18 -1.27
N SER A 382 -2.49 -28.21 -2.10
CA SER A 382 -2.69 -29.59 -1.62
C SER A 382 -1.45 -30.14 -0.91
N LYS A 383 -0.25 -29.79 -1.37
CA LYS A 383 1.01 -30.17 -0.69
C LYS A 383 1.17 -29.48 0.66
N ALA A 384 0.59 -28.30 0.84
CA ALA A 384 0.55 -27.59 2.11
C ALA A 384 -0.61 -28.04 3.04
N GLY A 385 -1.43 -29.01 2.59
CA GLY A 385 -2.59 -29.52 3.34
C GLY A 385 -3.83 -28.62 3.26
N LEU A 386 -3.91 -27.77 2.22
CA LEU A 386 -5.07 -26.91 1.97
C LEU A 386 -5.98 -27.57 0.91
N HIS A 387 -7.30 -27.66 1.20
CA HIS A 387 -8.25 -28.41 0.39
C HIS A 387 -9.36 -27.50 -0.15
N GLY A 388 -9.72 -27.71 -1.41
CA GLY A 388 -10.80 -26.95 -2.06
C GLY A 388 -10.92 -27.21 -3.57
N ASN A 389 -11.73 -26.39 -4.23
CA ASN A 389 -12.00 -26.47 -5.65
C ASN A 389 -11.40 -25.31 -6.44
N THR A 390 -11.23 -25.50 -7.75
CA THR A 390 -10.73 -24.45 -8.66
C THR A 390 -11.88 -23.76 -9.39
N TYR A 391 -11.69 -22.45 -9.63
CA TYR A 391 -12.66 -21.60 -10.34
C TYR A 391 -11.91 -20.72 -11.34
N PRO A 392 -12.45 -20.51 -12.55
CA PRO A 392 -11.72 -19.86 -13.64
C PRO A 392 -11.50 -18.34 -13.43
N ASP A 393 -12.28 -17.72 -12.57
CA ASP A 393 -12.23 -16.29 -12.27
C ASP A 393 -12.70 -15.99 -10.83
N VAL A 394 -12.37 -14.79 -10.35
CA VAL A 394 -12.72 -14.35 -8.99
C VAL A 394 -14.22 -14.25 -8.75
N PRO A 395 -15.06 -13.70 -9.67
CA PRO A 395 -16.50 -13.70 -9.51
C PRO A 395 -17.09 -15.08 -9.24
N LYS A 396 -16.71 -16.11 -10.03
CA LYS A 396 -17.25 -17.48 -9.86
C LYS A 396 -16.79 -18.12 -8.55
N ALA A 397 -15.53 -17.91 -8.16
CA ALA A 397 -15.02 -18.39 -6.88
C ALA A 397 -15.76 -17.75 -5.70
N PHE A 398 -16.00 -16.45 -5.78
CA PHE A 398 -16.69 -15.69 -4.74
C PHE A 398 -18.18 -16.08 -4.63
N GLU A 399 -18.90 -16.21 -5.75
CA GLU A 399 -20.32 -16.64 -5.71
C GLU A 399 -20.44 -18.08 -5.18
N ALA A 400 -19.55 -19.00 -5.57
CA ALA A 400 -19.53 -20.36 -5.02
C ALA A 400 -19.25 -20.36 -3.51
N ALA A 401 -18.36 -19.50 -3.02
CA ALA A 401 -18.13 -19.35 -1.58
C ALA A 401 -19.37 -18.82 -0.85
N LYS A 402 -20.11 -17.89 -1.45
CA LYS A 402 -21.37 -17.35 -0.89
C LYS A 402 -22.49 -18.40 -0.87
N GLU A 403 -22.64 -19.19 -1.94
CA GLU A 403 -23.64 -20.26 -2.04
C GLU A 403 -23.43 -21.36 -0.99
N ASN A 404 -22.16 -21.66 -0.67
CA ASN A 404 -21.79 -22.66 0.34
C ASN A 404 -21.78 -22.13 1.78
N ALA A 405 -21.82 -20.80 1.97
CA ALA A 405 -21.74 -20.19 3.28
C ALA A 405 -23.12 -19.98 3.93
N THR A 406 -23.17 -20.15 5.23
CA THR A 406 -24.31 -19.75 6.07
C THR A 406 -24.06 -18.35 6.67
N GLU A 407 -25.09 -17.71 7.23
CA GLU A 407 -24.97 -16.40 7.88
C GLU A 407 -23.93 -16.35 9.02
N LYS A 408 -23.62 -17.53 9.63
CA LYS A 408 -22.64 -17.66 10.73
C LYS A 408 -21.22 -17.94 10.26
N ASP A 409 -20.99 -18.00 8.96
CA ASP A 409 -19.69 -18.30 8.38
C ASP A 409 -18.92 -17.03 8.06
N PHE A 410 -17.64 -17.20 7.73
CA PHE A 410 -16.73 -16.12 7.35
C PHE A 410 -16.16 -16.40 5.98
N ILE A 411 -16.22 -15.42 5.08
CA ILE A 411 -15.61 -15.48 3.74
C ILE A 411 -14.46 -14.48 3.71
N PHE A 412 -13.26 -14.99 3.47
CA PHE A 412 -12.08 -14.18 3.21
C PHE A 412 -11.72 -14.23 1.73
N VAL A 413 -11.38 -13.08 1.13
CA VAL A 413 -10.93 -12.97 -0.27
C VAL A 413 -9.59 -12.27 -0.32
N GLY A 414 -8.55 -12.93 -0.86
CA GLY A 414 -7.22 -12.33 -0.88
C GLY A 414 -6.13 -13.17 -1.53
N GLY A 415 -4.88 -12.96 -1.07
CA GLY A 415 -3.67 -13.57 -1.60
C GLY A 415 -2.99 -12.74 -2.69
N SER A 416 -3.66 -11.72 -3.24
CA SER A 416 -3.11 -10.76 -4.18
C SER A 416 -3.97 -9.49 -4.24
N SER A 417 -3.34 -8.34 -4.49
CA SER A 417 -4.07 -7.10 -4.78
C SER A 417 -4.97 -7.21 -6.01
N PHE A 418 -4.60 -8.03 -6.98
CA PHE A 418 -5.40 -8.25 -8.20
C PHE A 418 -6.68 -9.06 -7.94
N ILE A 419 -6.63 -10.04 -7.03
CA ILE A 419 -7.83 -10.77 -6.60
C ILE A 419 -8.83 -9.82 -5.94
N VAL A 420 -8.34 -8.94 -5.08
CA VAL A 420 -9.17 -7.92 -4.43
C VAL A 420 -9.72 -6.92 -5.44
N ALA A 421 -8.90 -6.51 -6.41
CA ALA A 421 -9.31 -5.61 -7.49
C ALA A 421 -10.45 -6.21 -8.33
N ASP A 422 -10.32 -7.45 -8.78
CA ASP A 422 -11.35 -8.16 -9.56
C ASP A 422 -12.64 -8.31 -8.74
N LEU A 423 -12.53 -8.65 -7.44
CA LEU A 423 -13.69 -8.73 -6.55
C LEU A 423 -14.41 -7.38 -6.42
N LEU A 424 -13.66 -6.30 -6.13
CA LEU A 424 -14.25 -4.98 -5.92
C LEU A 424 -14.87 -4.42 -7.20
N THR A 425 -14.25 -4.67 -8.37
CA THR A 425 -14.82 -4.33 -9.69
C THR A 425 -16.13 -5.06 -9.89
N TYR A 426 -16.17 -6.38 -9.71
CA TYR A 426 -17.37 -7.18 -9.82
C TYR A 426 -18.51 -6.70 -8.90
N LEU A 427 -18.20 -6.35 -7.66
CA LEU A 427 -19.19 -5.84 -6.71
C LEU A 427 -19.69 -4.43 -7.08
N LYS A 428 -18.87 -3.62 -7.73
CA LYS A 428 -19.25 -2.30 -8.23
C LYS A 428 -20.22 -2.41 -9.41
N ASP A 429 -19.97 -3.34 -10.32
CA ASP A 429 -20.78 -3.54 -11.53
C ASP A 429 -22.15 -4.17 -11.22
N LYS A 430 -22.33 -4.78 -10.04
CA LYS A 430 -23.60 -5.33 -9.56
C LYS A 430 -24.51 -4.31 -8.84
N LYS A 431 -24.00 -3.14 -8.49
CA LYS A 431 -24.77 -2.05 -7.85
C LYS A 431 -25.40 -1.16 -8.89
#